data_7cfedf6128c7d3ece6255151ecef8bcc
#
_entry.id   7cfedf6128c7d3ece6255151ecef8bcc
#
_cell.length_a   1.000
_cell.length_b   1.000
_cell.length_c   1.000
_cell.angle_alpha   90.00
_cell.angle_beta   90.00
_cell.angle_gamma   90.00
#
_symmetry.space_group_name_H-M   'P 1'
#
loop_
_entity.id
_entity.type
_entity.pdbx_description
1 polymer ?
#
loop_
_entity_poly.entity_id
_entity_poly.type
_entity_poly.pdbx_seq_one_letter_code
_entity_poly.pdbx_strand_id
1 'polypeptide(L)'
;QLLAGPERDCGFPLLVRNRGGVHLTPAGKALLPAVQQVCAADAHLRGRIQEVRERAGGTIRIATFKSVAVNWLPPMIKQFQVQHPEARFRLFDGAYAEVDAYVRSGTVDMGFISLPSELPGEIVPVCSDRLLAVLPAGHPLAACEAVPVAAFGTEPVVSLIDSTNRDALRVLDAAHVHPDIRFQTADDYAMISMVESGLGICIAHELVLRSDHHNVVVRPLDPPAHRTIAMAIPPESEGKPLVRTFAAFVRAWAQANP
;
A
#
# COMPACT_ATOMS: atom_id res chain seq x y z
N GLN A 1 24.94 11.08 -25.25
CA GLN A 1 24.35 11.15 -26.60
C GLN A 1 22.83 11.26 -26.60
N LEU A 2 22.11 10.63 -25.67
CA LEU A 2 20.62 10.62 -25.62
C LEU A 2 19.98 12.01 -25.41
N LEU A 3 20.66 12.98 -24.76
CA LEU A 3 20.12 14.32 -24.49
C LEU A 3 20.63 15.41 -25.44
N ALA A 4 21.59 15.10 -26.33
CA ALA A 4 22.11 16.08 -27.29
C ALA A 4 21.05 16.56 -28.33
N GLY A 5 20.01 15.77 -28.58
CA GLY A 5 18.86 16.18 -29.38
C GLY A 5 18.02 17.24 -28.68
N PRO A 6 17.43 16.94 -27.50
CA PRO A 6 16.62 17.90 -26.76
C PRO A 6 17.33 19.21 -26.39
N GLU A 7 18.62 19.16 -26.03
CA GLU A 7 19.40 20.37 -25.74
C GLU A 7 19.64 21.25 -26.99
N ARG A 8 19.77 20.64 -28.16
CA ARG A 8 19.85 21.35 -29.45
C ARG A 8 18.55 22.05 -29.78
N ASP A 9 17.42 21.37 -29.55
CA ASP A 9 16.08 21.90 -29.82
C ASP A 9 15.73 23.03 -28.83
N CYS A 10 16.18 22.94 -27.58
CA CYS A 10 16.02 24.00 -26.56
C CYS A 10 16.97 25.18 -26.78
N GLY A 11 18.10 25.00 -27.47
CA GLY A 11 19.12 26.04 -27.67
C GLY A 11 20.00 26.32 -26.45
N PHE A 12 19.92 25.51 -25.39
CA PHE A 12 20.70 25.62 -24.18
C PHE A 12 20.92 24.26 -23.49
N PRO A 13 22.01 24.10 -22.70
CA PRO A 13 22.27 22.86 -21.98
C PRO A 13 21.32 22.66 -20.82
N LEU A 14 20.82 21.43 -20.66
CA LEU A 14 19.97 21.01 -19.54
C LEU A 14 20.76 20.31 -18.45
N LEU A 15 21.90 19.71 -18.82
CA LEU A 15 22.80 19.02 -17.91
C LEU A 15 24.21 19.58 -17.99
N VAL A 16 24.92 19.54 -16.86
CA VAL A 16 26.37 19.84 -16.76
C VAL A 16 27.06 18.63 -16.12
N ARG A 17 28.22 18.28 -16.69
CA ARG A 17 29.09 17.23 -16.15
C ARG A 17 30.28 17.87 -15.48
N ASN A 18 30.56 17.49 -14.26
CA ASN A 18 31.74 17.90 -13.51
C ASN A 18 32.35 16.70 -12.77
N ARG A 19 33.41 16.93 -11.99
CA ARG A 19 34.06 15.86 -11.21
C ARG A 19 33.14 15.18 -10.17
N GLY A 20 32.03 15.81 -9.79
CA GLY A 20 31.01 15.29 -8.87
C GLY A 20 29.86 14.54 -9.59
N GLY A 21 29.91 14.40 -10.92
CA GLY A 21 28.90 13.68 -11.68
C GLY A 21 28.09 14.56 -12.66
N VAL A 22 26.85 14.17 -12.93
CA VAL A 22 25.92 14.87 -13.84
C VAL A 22 24.90 15.62 -13.01
N HIS A 23 24.74 16.93 -13.26
CA HIS A 23 23.84 17.79 -12.55
C HIS A 23 22.95 18.58 -13.53
N LEU A 24 21.74 18.92 -13.09
CA LEU A 24 20.85 19.80 -13.83
C LEU A 24 21.39 21.25 -13.81
N THR A 25 21.34 21.90 -14.98
CA THR A 25 21.51 23.36 -15.07
C THR A 25 20.32 24.09 -14.42
N PRO A 26 20.38 25.41 -14.17
CA PRO A 26 19.19 26.17 -13.76
C PRO A 26 18.01 26.01 -14.74
N ALA A 27 18.28 25.99 -16.05
CA ALA A 27 17.28 25.74 -17.09
C ALA A 27 16.72 24.32 -17.01
N GLY A 28 17.59 23.31 -16.79
CA GLY A 28 17.17 21.92 -16.57
C GLY A 28 16.26 21.76 -15.35
N LYS A 29 16.58 22.45 -14.24
CA LYS A 29 15.71 22.44 -13.05
C LYS A 29 14.35 23.10 -13.31
N ALA A 30 14.31 24.19 -14.07
CA ALA A 30 13.07 24.87 -14.42
C ALA A 30 12.16 24.02 -15.33
N LEU A 31 12.76 23.23 -16.24
CA LEU A 31 12.02 22.37 -17.15
C LEU A 31 11.66 21.00 -16.57
N LEU A 32 12.32 20.57 -15.49
CA LEU A 32 12.12 19.23 -14.91
C LEU A 32 10.65 18.91 -14.60
N PRO A 33 9.85 19.81 -13.98
CA PRO A 33 8.43 19.52 -13.74
C PRO A 33 7.63 19.25 -15.01
N ALA A 34 7.88 20.02 -16.08
CA ALA A 34 7.20 19.83 -17.37
C ALA A 34 7.61 18.49 -18.03
N VAL A 35 8.90 18.14 -17.95
CA VAL A 35 9.39 16.83 -18.44
C VAL A 35 8.75 15.69 -17.66
N GLN A 36 8.66 15.82 -16.34
CA GLN A 36 7.98 14.81 -15.51
C GLN A 36 6.50 14.64 -15.89
N GLN A 37 5.79 15.73 -16.18
CA GLN A 37 4.40 15.68 -16.66
C GLN A 37 4.29 14.94 -18.00
N VAL A 38 5.19 15.21 -18.96
CA VAL A 38 5.21 14.51 -20.26
C VAL A 38 5.50 13.02 -20.06
N CYS A 39 6.48 12.67 -19.23
CA CYS A 39 6.78 11.28 -18.93
C CYS A 39 5.60 10.56 -18.26
N ALA A 40 4.89 11.23 -17.35
CA ALA A 40 3.69 10.69 -16.72
C ALA A 40 2.56 10.49 -17.74
N ALA A 41 2.37 11.46 -18.65
CA ALA A 41 1.39 11.35 -19.74
C ALA A 41 1.72 10.24 -20.74
N ASP A 42 3.00 10.05 -21.09
CA ASP A 42 3.45 8.93 -21.94
C ASP A 42 3.22 7.58 -21.27
N ALA A 43 3.58 7.47 -19.98
CA ALA A 43 3.33 6.26 -19.18
C ALA A 43 1.83 5.95 -19.10
N HIS A 44 0.99 6.96 -18.90
CA HIS A 44 -0.46 6.83 -18.93
C HIS A 44 -0.97 6.37 -20.29
N LEU A 45 -0.52 6.98 -21.39
CA LEU A 45 -0.89 6.58 -22.74
C LEU A 45 -0.47 5.13 -23.05
N ARG A 46 0.75 4.73 -22.67
CA ARG A 46 1.21 3.33 -22.82
C ARG A 46 0.35 2.37 -22.02
N GLY A 47 -0.03 2.75 -20.79
CA GLY A 47 -0.99 2.01 -19.98
C GLY A 47 -2.31 1.83 -20.71
N ARG A 48 -2.88 2.90 -21.27
CA ARG A 48 -4.15 2.86 -22.05
C ARG A 48 -4.05 2.01 -23.32
N ILE A 49 -2.94 2.07 -24.05
CA ILE A 49 -2.70 1.21 -25.22
C ILE A 49 -2.66 -0.27 -24.79
N GLN A 50 -1.96 -0.56 -23.71
CA GLN A 50 -1.91 -1.92 -23.14
C GLN A 50 -3.30 -2.37 -22.68
N GLU A 51 -4.09 -1.50 -22.06
CA GLU A 51 -5.48 -1.78 -21.69
C GLU A 51 -6.36 -2.16 -22.89
N VAL A 52 -6.24 -1.43 -24.02
CA VAL A 52 -6.99 -1.74 -25.24
C VAL A 52 -6.60 -3.12 -25.77
N ARG A 53 -5.33 -3.49 -25.67
CA ARG A 53 -4.83 -4.83 -26.04
C ARG A 53 -5.30 -5.92 -25.08
N GLU A 54 -5.33 -5.63 -23.78
CA GLU A 54 -5.72 -6.57 -22.70
C GLU A 54 -7.24 -6.70 -22.56
N ARG A 55 -8.04 -5.73 -23.00
CA ARG A 55 -9.52 -5.83 -23.08
C ARG A 55 -9.99 -7.00 -23.93
N ALA A 56 -9.17 -7.45 -24.86
CA ALA A 56 -9.42 -8.67 -25.64
C ALA A 56 -9.02 -9.96 -24.89
N GLY A 57 -8.36 -9.88 -23.72
CA GLY A 57 -7.67 -11.01 -23.08
C GLY A 57 -7.98 -11.31 -21.61
N GLY A 58 -9.00 -10.70 -21.00
CA GLY A 58 -9.45 -11.14 -19.65
C GLY A 58 -8.48 -10.85 -18.51
N THR A 59 -7.74 -9.73 -18.50
CA THR A 59 -6.86 -9.33 -17.42
C THR A 59 -7.58 -8.43 -16.41
N ILE A 60 -7.48 -8.75 -15.11
CA ILE A 60 -7.92 -7.90 -14.00
C ILE A 60 -6.69 -7.21 -13.39
N ARG A 61 -6.72 -5.90 -13.34
CA ARG A 61 -5.68 -5.06 -12.73
C ARG A 61 -6.11 -4.69 -11.31
N ILE A 62 -5.30 -5.04 -10.31
CA ILE A 62 -5.64 -4.86 -8.90
C ILE A 62 -4.56 -4.02 -8.23
N ALA A 63 -4.95 -2.89 -7.63
CA ALA A 63 -4.09 -2.16 -6.70
C ALA A 63 -4.30 -2.71 -5.28
N THR A 64 -3.24 -2.80 -4.51
CA THR A 64 -3.30 -3.38 -3.17
C THR A 64 -2.13 -2.94 -2.31
N PHE A 65 -2.28 -3.04 -1.01
CA PHE A 65 -1.17 -2.91 -0.07
C PHE A 65 -0.63 -4.29 0.35
N LYS A 66 0.59 -4.31 0.87
CA LYS A 66 1.40 -5.52 1.09
C LYS A 66 0.67 -6.64 1.82
N SER A 67 -0.04 -6.36 2.91
CA SER A 67 -0.69 -7.42 3.71
C SER A 67 -1.76 -8.20 2.91
N VAL A 68 -2.53 -7.53 2.05
CA VAL A 68 -3.51 -8.17 1.15
C VAL A 68 -2.80 -8.87 0.00
N ALA A 69 -1.75 -8.24 -0.59
CA ALA A 69 -0.97 -8.83 -1.67
C ALA A 69 -0.37 -10.18 -1.30
N VAL A 70 0.11 -10.30 -0.06
CA VAL A 70 0.80 -11.51 0.42
C VAL A 70 -0.18 -12.56 0.93
N ASN A 71 -1.20 -12.16 1.71
CA ASN A 71 -2.00 -13.12 2.46
C ASN A 71 -3.31 -13.50 1.77
N TRP A 72 -3.93 -12.58 0.99
CA TRP A 72 -5.25 -12.83 0.41
C TRP A 72 -5.20 -13.11 -1.08
N LEU A 73 -4.49 -12.26 -1.86
CA LEU A 73 -4.55 -12.36 -3.31
C LEU A 73 -4.04 -13.69 -3.87
N PRO A 74 -2.95 -14.31 -3.38
CA PRO A 74 -2.49 -15.57 -3.94
C PRO A 74 -3.52 -16.71 -3.81
N PRO A 75 -4.11 -17.01 -2.63
CA PRO A 75 -5.14 -18.01 -2.51
C PRO A 75 -6.45 -17.65 -3.24
N MET A 76 -6.85 -16.38 -3.24
CA MET A 76 -8.01 -15.87 -3.99
C MET A 76 -7.86 -16.11 -5.48
N ILE A 77 -6.73 -15.71 -6.06
CA ILE A 77 -6.44 -15.87 -7.49
C ILE A 77 -6.42 -17.35 -7.86
N LYS A 78 -5.73 -18.17 -7.08
CA LYS A 78 -5.66 -19.62 -7.30
C LYS A 78 -7.05 -20.25 -7.34
N GLN A 79 -7.91 -19.89 -6.38
CA GLN A 79 -9.26 -20.45 -6.31
C GLN A 79 -10.16 -19.91 -7.43
N PHE A 80 -10.06 -18.63 -7.76
CA PHE A 80 -10.82 -18.04 -8.86
C PHE A 80 -10.47 -18.65 -10.21
N GLN A 81 -9.19 -18.92 -10.47
CA GLN A 81 -8.72 -19.52 -11.73
C GLN A 81 -9.18 -20.96 -11.94
N VAL A 82 -9.69 -21.65 -10.91
CA VAL A 82 -10.32 -22.98 -11.10
C VAL A 82 -11.56 -22.86 -12.00
N GLN A 83 -12.35 -21.79 -11.86
CA GLN A 83 -13.55 -21.55 -12.66
C GLN A 83 -13.30 -20.63 -13.86
N HIS A 84 -12.22 -19.86 -13.83
CA HIS A 84 -11.84 -18.88 -14.84
C HIS A 84 -10.37 -19.03 -15.22
N PRO A 85 -9.98 -20.15 -15.87
CA PRO A 85 -8.58 -20.46 -16.17
C PRO A 85 -7.93 -19.47 -17.14
N GLU A 86 -8.73 -18.76 -17.94
CA GLU A 86 -8.29 -17.72 -18.85
C GLU A 86 -8.00 -16.36 -18.16
N ALA A 87 -8.49 -16.18 -16.90
CA ALA A 87 -8.32 -14.93 -16.18
C ALA A 87 -6.86 -14.70 -15.84
N ARG A 88 -6.38 -13.51 -16.19
CA ARG A 88 -5.05 -13.00 -15.88
C ARG A 88 -5.14 -11.90 -14.83
N PHE A 89 -4.10 -11.78 -14.04
CA PHE A 89 -4.04 -10.79 -12.98
C PHE A 89 -2.77 -9.96 -13.11
N ARG A 90 -2.90 -8.65 -12.88
CA ARG A 90 -1.77 -7.74 -12.75
C ARG A 90 -1.92 -6.98 -11.46
N LEU A 91 -0.93 -7.13 -10.57
CA LEU A 91 -0.95 -6.52 -9.25
C LEU A 91 -0.09 -5.25 -9.25
N PHE A 92 -0.59 -4.24 -8.58
CA PHE A 92 0.06 -2.96 -8.32
C PHE A 92 0.08 -2.77 -6.81
N ASP A 93 1.22 -3.03 -6.20
CA ASP A 93 1.40 -2.84 -4.77
C ASP A 93 1.93 -1.43 -4.47
N GLY A 94 1.55 -0.92 -3.30
CA GLY A 94 1.98 0.38 -2.84
C GLY A 94 1.42 0.75 -1.47
N ALA A 95 1.84 1.92 -0.98
CA ALA A 95 1.25 2.55 0.19
C ALA A 95 -0.21 2.97 -0.11
N TYR A 96 -0.99 3.26 0.92
CA TYR A 96 -2.42 3.62 0.76
C TYR A 96 -2.64 4.77 -0.23
N ALA A 97 -1.78 5.80 -0.20
CA ALA A 97 -1.89 6.94 -1.11
C ALA A 97 -1.64 6.54 -2.57
N GLU A 98 -0.72 5.58 -2.81
CA GLU A 98 -0.44 5.08 -4.16
C GLU A 98 -1.60 4.21 -4.67
N VAL A 99 -2.15 3.34 -3.81
CA VAL A 99 -3.35 2.55 -4.13
C VAL A 99 -4.53 3.47 -4.47
N ASP A 100 -4.77 4.50 -3.65
CA ASP A 100 -5.81 5.50 -3.89
C ASP A 100 -5.58 6.23 -5.24
N ALA A 101 -4.33 6.57 -5.58
CA ALA A 101 -3.98 7.20 -6.85
C ALA A 101 -4.23 6.27 -8.05
N TYR A 102 -3.87 4.98 -7.95
CA TYR A 102 -4.14 4.00 -9.01
C TYR A 102 -5.63 3.81 -9.27
N VAL A 103 -6.46 3.75 -8.20
CA VAL A 103 -7.92 3.64 -8.33
C VAL A 103 -8.49 4.92 -8.93
N ARG A 104 -8.12 6.09 -8.41
CA ARG A 104 -8.63 7.40 -8.86
C ARG A 104 -8.28 7.69 -10.32
N SER A 105 -7.11 7.28 -10.80
CA SER A 105 -6.68 7.47 -12.18
C SER A 105 -7.24 6.44 -13.16
N GLY A 106 -7.99 5.41 -12.70
CA GLY A 106 -8.44 4.31 -13.54
C GLY A 106 -7.30 3.42 -14.07
N THR A 107 -6.10 3.51 -13.49
CA THR A 107 -4.96 2.65 -13.85
C THR A 107 -5.26 1.20 -13.56
N VAL A 108 -6.09 0.93 -12.56
CA VAL A 108 -6.50 -0.41 -12.12
C VAL A 108 -8.01 -0.61 -12.28
N ASP A 109 -8.44 -1.85 -12.27
CA ASP A 109 -9.85 -2.22 -12.37
C ASP A 109 -10.51 -2.32 -11.01
N MET A 110 -9.74 -2.53 -9.95
CA MET A 110 -10.15 -2.48 -8.56
C MET A 110 -8.96 -2.23 -7.64
N GLY A 111 -9.24 -1.76 -6.42
CA GLY A 111 -8.22 -1.57 -5.39
C GLY A 111 -8.68 -2.11 -4.04
N PHE A 112 -7.78 -2.72 -3.28
CA PHE A 112 -8.01 -2.95 -1.85
C PHE A 112 -7.55 -1.71 -1.08
N ILE A 113 -8.43 -1.15 -0.28
CA ILE A 113 -8.25 0.12 0.44
C ILE A 113 -8.56 -0.04 1.92
N SER A 114 -8.08 0.87 2.77
CA SER A 114 -8.47 0.98 4.17
C SER A 114 -9.49 2.13 4.33
N LEU A 115 -10.62 1.84 4.97
CA LEU A 115 -11.65 2.87 5.24
C LEU A 115 -11.25 3.78 6.43
N PRO A 116 -11.76 5.03 6.46
CA PRO A 116 -12.63 5.67 5.46
C PRO A 116 -11.91 6.06 4.18
N SER A 117 -12.64 6.13 3.07
CA SER A 117 -12.13 6.51 1.76
C SER A 117 -13.13 7.39 1.01
N GLU A 118 -12.60 8.35 0.24
CA GLU A 118 -13.37 9.26 -0.63
C GLU A 118 -13.12 8.95 -2.12
N LEU A 119 -12.78 7.70 -2.43
CA LEU A 119 -12.58 7.28 -3.82
C LEU A 119 -13.92 7.25 -4.57
N PRO A 120 -13.92 7.59 -5.85
CA PRO A 120 -15.10 7.46 -6.71
C PRO A 120 -15.41 5.99 -7.02
N GLY A 121 -16.68 5.70 -7.34
CA GLY A 121 -17.15 4.37 -7.72
C GLY A 121 -17.72 3.54 -6.58
N GLU A 122 -17.82 2.24 -6.81
CA GLU A 122 -18.39 1.32 -5.82
C GLU A 122 -17.33 0.97 -4.75
N ILE A 123 -17.65 1.21 -3.48
CA ILE A 123 -16.83 0.82 -2.33
C ILE A 123 -17.54 -0.27 -1.54
N VAL A 124 -16.91 -1.42 -1.42
CA VAL A 124 -17.48 -2.61 -0.76
C VAL A 124 -16.59 -3.01 0.41
N PRO A 125 -17.07 -2.90 1.66
CA PRO A 125 -16.37 -3.47 2.80
C PRO A 125 -16.17 -4.98 2.63
N VAL A 126 -14.96 -5.46 2.93
CA VAL A 126 -14.58 -6.86 2.75
C VAL A 126 -14.34 -7.52 4.10
N CYS A 127 -13.52 -6.93 4.96
CA CYS A 127 -13.13 -7.54 6.23
C CYS A 127 -12.69 -6.49 7.25
N SER A 128 -12.84 -6.84 8.53
CA SER A 128 -12.22 -6.12 9.64
C SER A 128 -10.88 -6.76 9.97
N ASP A 129 -9.82 -5.95 10.09
CA ASP A 129 -8.47 -6.38 10.39
C ASP A 129 -7.97 -5.66 11.66
N ARG A 130 -7.64 -6.43 12.69
CA ARG A 130 -7.27 -5.88 14.01
C ARG A 130 -5.92 -5.16 13.94
N LEU A 131 -5.79 -4.10 14.76
CA LEU A 131 -4.51 -3.52 15.09
C LEU A 131 -4.04 -4.09 16.43
N LEU A 132 -2.80 -4.57 16.45
CA LEU A 132 -2.21 -5.28 17.56
C LEU A 132 -0.90 -4.60 17.98
N ALA A 133 -0.59 -4.64 19.27
CA ALA A 133 0.73 -4.28 19.79
C ALA A 133 1.72 -5.41 19.51
N VAL A 134 2.88 -5.07 18.99
CA VAL A 134 4.01 -5.98 18.77
C VAL A 134 5.15 -5.56 19.67
N LEU A 135 5.66 -6.50 20.45
CA LEU A 135 6.59 -6.30 21.54
C LEU A 135 7.78 -7.26 21.42
N PRO A 136 8.98 -6.86 21.84
CA PRO A 136 10.08 -7.82 22.03
C PRO A 136 9.68 -8.92 23.03
N ALA A 137 10.18 -10.14 22.86
CA ALA A 137 9.80 -11.30 23.68
C ALA A 137 10.00 -11.08 25.19
N GLY A 138 11.02 -10.30 25.60
CA GLY A 138 11.32 -9.99 27.02
C GLY A 138 10.70 -8.70 27.53
N HIS A 139 9.83 -8.03 26.80
CA HIS A 139 9.27 -6.75 27.18
C HIS A 139 8.30 -6.87 28.37
N PRO A 140 8.31 -5.97 29.38
CA PRO A 140 7.40 -6.06 30.54
C PRO A 140 5.92 -6.12 30.14
N LEU A 141 5.50 -5.35 29.13
CA LEU A 141 4.12 -5.35 28.61
C LEU A 141 3.72 -6.67 27.94
N ALA A 142 4.68 -7.56 27.63
CA ALA A 142 4.37 -8.88 27.08
C ALA A 142 3.61 -9.78 28.07
N ALA A 143 3.67 -9.48 29.37
CA ALA A 143 2.92 -10.18 30.41
C ALA A 143 1.46 -9.72 30.52
N CYS A 144 1.08 -8.60 29.90
CA CYS A 144 -0.28 -8.08 29.92
C CYS A 144 -1.19 -8.89 28.98
N GLU A 145 -2.47 -9.02 29.32
CA GLU A 145 -3.48 -9.60 28.42
C GLU A 145 -3.74 -8.68 27.22
N ALA A 146 -3.72 -7.35 27.44
CA ALA A 146 -3.82 -6.32 26.43
C ALA A 146 -2.87 -5.16 26.75
N VAL A 147 -2.36 -4.48 25.74
CA VAL A 147 -1.44 -3.34 25.91
C VAL A 147 -2.24 -2.05 25.87
N PRO A 148 -2.21 -1.23 26.95
CA PRO A 148 -2.83 0.09 26.93
C PRO A 148 -2.22 0.96 25.80
N VAL A 149 -3.05 1.60 25.00
CA VAL A 149 -2.56 2.52 23.94
C VAL A 149 -1.70 3.64 24.52
N ALA A 150 -1.97 4.06 25.77
CA ALA A 150 -1.17 5.05 26.49
C ALA A 150 0.32 4.65 26.65
N ALA A 151 0.64 3.35 26.65
CA ALA A 151 2.03 2.88 26.77
C ALA A 151 2.91 3.34 25.60
N PHE A 152 2.34 3.57 24.42
CA PHE A 152 3.06 4.09 23.25
C PHE A 152 3.54 5.54 23.43
N GLY A 153 3.09 6.24 24.44
CA GLY A 153 3.60 7.58 24.80
C GLY A 153 4.84 7.56 25.70
N THR A 154 5.20 6.40 26.25
CA THR A 154 6.32 6.25 27.21
C THR A 154 7.39 5.28 26.75
N GLU A 155 7.05 4.39 25.82
CA GLU A 155 7.98 3.41 25.26
C GLU A 155 8.57 3.93 23.93
N PRO A 156 9.80 3.53 23.56
CA PRO A 156 10.33 3.76 22.22
C PRO A 156 9.45 3.11 21.17
N VAL A 157 9.08 3.86 20.13
CA VAL A 157 8.20 3.36 19.07
C VAL A 157 8.96 3.19 17.75
N VAL A 158 8.79 2.04 17.13
CA VAL A 158 9.13 1.79 15.72
C VAL A 158 7.86 2.00 14.89
N SER A 159 7.92 2.81 13.84
CA SER A 159 6.75 3.22 13.09
C SER A 159 6.95 3.04 11.59
N LEU A 160 5.86 2.88 10.85
CA LEU A 160 5.91 3.05 9.40
C LEU A 160 5.96 4.53 9.05
N ILE A 161 6.61 4.84 7.93
CA ILE A 161 6.52 6.14 7.27
C ILE A 161 5.31 6.16 6.33
N ASP A 162 4.93 7.33 5.86
CA ASP A 162 3.90 7.56 4.84
C ASP A 162 2.46 7.17 5.27
N SER A 163 1.61 7.06 4.27
CA SER A 163 0.18 6.82 4.44
C SER A 163 -0.17 5.44 5.03
N THR A 164 0.74 4.46 4.98
CA THR A 164 0.55 3.12 5.58
C THR A 164 0.43 3.14 7.09
N ASN A 165 0.96 4.17 7.75
CA ASN A 165 0.83 4.34 9.20
C ASN A 165 -0.49 4.99 9.64
N ARG A 166 -1.35 5.39 8.70
CA ARG A 166 -2.59 6.15 8.98
C ARG A 166 -3.48 5.51 10.03
N ASP A 167 -3.59 4.18 10.02
CA ASP A 167 -4.47 3.47 10.96
C ASP A 167 -3.91 3.46 12.38
N ALA A 168 -2.61 3.22 12.54
CA ALA A 168 -1.92 3.28 13.85
C ALA A 168 -1.94 4.71 14.43
N LEU A 169 -1.64 5.71 13.60
CA LEU A 169 -1.70 7.12 14.03
C LEU A 169 -3.11 7.50 14.48
N ARG A 170 -4.15 7.06 13.78
CA ARG A 170 -5.54 7.33 14.17
C ARG A 170 -5.87 6.75 15.55
N VAL A 171 -5.35 5.57 15.89
CA VAL A 171 -5.53 4.97 17.22
C VAL A 171 -4.83 5.81 18.29
N LEU A 172 -3.60 6.24 18.04
CA LEU A 172 -2.83 7.07 18.97
C LEU A 172 -3.46 8.45 19.15
N ASP A 173 -3.89 9.09 18.06
CA ASP A 173 -4.56 10.39 18.09
C ASP A 173 -5.90 10.34 18.86
N ALA A 174 -6.69 9.29 18.65
CA ALA A 174 -7.96 9.09 19.36
C ALA A 174 -7.75 8.92 20.87
N ALA A 175 -6.60 8.37 21.28
CA ALA A 175 -6.20 8.22 22.67
C ALA A 175 -5.41 9.44 23.22
N HIS A 176 -5.21 10.48 22.41
CA HIS A 176 -4.37 11.66 22.72
C HIS A 176 -2.93 11.28 23.12
N VAL A 177 -2.39 10.22 22.52
CA VAL A 177 -1.03 9.72 22.77
C VAL A 177 -0.07 10.28 21.72
N HIS A 178 1.01 10.89 22.18
CA HIS A 178 2.12 11.36 21.36
C HIS A 178 3.27 10.36 21.46
N PRO A 179 3.47 9.47 20.46
CA PRO A 179 4.49 8.42 20.53
C PRO A 179 5.91 8.99 20.42
N ASP A 180 6.87 8.40 21.19
CA ASP A 180 8.30 8.64 21.01
C ASP A 180 8.82 7.81 19.83
N ILE A 181 8.57 8.28 18.60
CA ILE A 181 8.99 7.59 17.37
C ILE A 181 10.49 7.75 17.22
N ARG A 182 11.26 6.68 17.47
CA ARG A 182 12.71 6.67 17.34
C ARG A 182 13.19 6.08 16.02
N PHE A 183 12.41 5.20 15.42
CA PHE A 183 12.76 4.53 14.19
C PHE A 183 11.59 4.54 13.23
N GLN A 184 11.89 4.74 11.95
CA GLN A 184 10.88 4.72 10.88
C GLN A 184 11.37 3.90 9.70
N THR A 185 10.47 3.13 9.10
CA THR A 185 10.72 2.34 7.89
C THR A 185 9.48 2.34 6.99
N ALA A 186 9.64 2.08 5.70
CA ALA A 186 8.52 1.91 4.77
C ALA A 186 8.03 0.45 4.67
N ASP A 187 8.67 -0.48 5.40
CA ASP A 187 8.42 -1.91 5.27
C ASP A 187 7.96 -2.51 6.60
N ASP A 188 6.79 -3.18 6.58
CA ASP A 188 6.20 -3.84 7.77
C ASP A 188 7.14 -4.89 8.38
N TYR A 189 7.79 -5.70 7.53
CA TYR A 189 8.68 -6.76 8.03
C TYR A 189 9.96 -6.19 8.65
N ALA A 190 10.49 -5.10 8.07
CA ALA A 190 11.61 -4.39 8.67
C ALA A 190 11.21 -3.77 10.01
N MET A 191 9.99 -3.21 10.14
CA MET A 191 9.45 -2.69 11.39
C MET A 191 9.39 -3.78 12.46
N ILE A 192 8.84 -4.95 12.14
CA ILE A 192 8.74 -6.09 13.06
C ILE A 192 10.12 -6.61 13.46
N SER A 193 11.07 -6.70 12.51
CA SER A 193 12.45 -7.11 12.77
C SER A 193 13.19 -6.15 13.72
N MET A 194 12.91 -4.84 13.61
CA MET A 194 13.43 -3.85 14.57
C MET A 194 12.86 -4.07 15.98
N VAL A 195 11.55 -4.39 16.08
CA VAL A 195 10.94 -4.75 17.38
C VAL A 195 11.56 -6.03 17.94
N GLU A 196 11.72 -7.08 17.13
CA GLU A 196 12.41 -8.32 17.53
C GLU A 196 13.81 -8.05 18.10
N SER A 197 14.52 -7.10 17.50
CA SER A 197 15.85 -6.65 17.94
C SER A 197 15.84 -5.79 19.20
N GLY A 198 14.68 -5.51 19.80
CA GLY A 198 14.54 -4.74 21.04
C GLY A 198 14.66 -3.22 20.86
N LEU A 199 14.50 -2.69 19.65
CA LEU A 199 14.61 -1.25 19.36
C LEU A 199 13.39 -0.44 19.84
N GLY A 200 12.26 -1.11 20.15
CA GLY A 200 11.03 -0.48 20.61
C GLY A 200 9.83 -1.39 20.42
N ILE A 201 8.64 -0.81 20.52
CA ILE A 201 7.37 -1.48 20.28
C ILE A 201 6.69 -0.87 19.04
N CYS A 202 5.75 -1.59 18.41
CA CYS A 202 4.98 -1.04 17.31
C CYS A 202 3.50 -1.46 17.34
N ILE A 203 2.69 -0.78 16.55
CA ILE A 203 1.33 -1.21 16.21
C ILE A 203 1.37 -1.77 14.79
N ALA A 204 0.93 -3.02 14.63
CA ALA A 204 0.85 -3.67 13.34
C ALA A 204 -0.54 -4.26 13.09
N HIS A 205 -0.89 -4.44 11.82
CA HIS A 205 -2.12 -5.10 11.41
C HIS A 205 -1.99 -6.62 11.58
N GLU A 206 -3.04 -7.28 12.07
CA GLU A 206 -3.05 -8.73 12.25
C GLU A 206 -2.76 -9.46 10.94
N LEU A 207 -3.29 -8.97 9.82
CA LEU A 207 -3.06 -9.56 8.52
C LEU A 207 -1.57 -9.55 8.10
N VAL A 208 -0.78 -8.56 8.52
CA VAL A 208 0.68 -8.55 8.33
C VAL A 208 1.33 -9.68 9.10
N LEU A 209 0.89 -9.90 10.34
CA LEU A 209 1.49 -10.86 11.27
C LEU A 209 1.21 -12.33 10.93
N ARG A 210 0.21 -12.60 10.06
CA ARG A 210 -0.12 -13.98 9.65
C ARG A 210 1.01 -14.68 8.88
N SER A 211 1.88 -13.92 8.21
CA SER A 211 2.98 -14.47 7.39
C SER A 211 4.33 -14.42 8.09
N ASP A 212 4.34 -14.02 9.36
CA ASP A 212 5.57 -13.68 10.05
C ASP A 212 5.95 -14.75 11.07
N HIS A 213 7.24 -15.06 11.15
CA HIS A 213 7.83 -16.02 12.06
C HIS A 213 8.86 -15.39 12.99
N HIS A 214 8.74 -14.07 13.23
CA HIS A 214 9.63 -13.35 14.15
C HIS A 214 9.39 -13.74 15.63
N ASN A 215 10.45 -13.67 16.43
CA ASN A 215 10.39 -13.91 17.85
C ASN A 215 9.89 -12.65 18.61
N VAL A 216 8.64 -12.29 18.39
CA VAL A 216 7.96 -11.17 19.01
C VAL A 216 6.73 -11.64 19.78
N VAL A 217 6.27 -10.84 20.72
CA VAL A 217 5.01 -11.07 21.44
C VAL A 217 3.96 -10.13 20.90
N VAL A 218 2.83 -10.69 20.49
CA VAL A 218 1.68 -9.94 19.96
C VAL A 218 0.59 -9.89 21.03
N ARG A 219 0.03 -8.70 21.26
CA ARG A 219 -1.07 -8.49 22.21
C ARG A 219 -2.15 -7.59 21.60
N PRO A 220 -3.42 -7.78 22.01
CA PRO A 220 -4.46 -6.82 21.70
C PRO A 220 -4.10 -5.43 22.24
N LEU A 221 -4.63 -4.37 21.61
CA LEU A 221 -4.62 -3.02 22.16
C LEU A 221 -5.78 -2.84 23.13
N ASP A 222 -5.61 -1.96 24.11
CA ASP A 222 -6.67 -1.48 25.01
C ASP A 222 -6.77 0.05 24.93
N PRO A 223 -7.87 0.62 24.37
CA PRO A 223 -9.02 -0.08 23.79
C PRO A 223 -8.69 -0.82 22.49
N PRO A 224 -9.46 -1.88 22.16
CA PRO A 224 -9.28 -2.62 20.89
C PRO A 224 -9.44 -1.72 19.67
N ALA A 225 -8.61 -1.93 18.68
CA ALA A 225 -8.64 -1.14 17.45
C ALA A 225 -8.59 -2.04 16.19
N HIS A 226 -9.18 -1.54 15.11
CA HIS A 226 -9.22 -2.25 13.84
C HIS A 226 -9.28 -1.26 12.67
N ARG A 227 -8.88 -1.74 11.49
CA ARG A 227 -9.20 -1.11 10.20
C ARG A 227 -10.26 -1.94 9.48
N THR A 228 -11.01 -1.29 8.60
CA THR A 228 -11.88 -2.01 7.65
C THR A 228 -11.20 -2.01 6.29
N ILE A 229 -10.87 -3.20 5.78
CA ILE A 229 -10.41 -3.37 4.42
C ILE A 229 -11.65 -3.40 3.52
N ALA A 230 -11.63 -2.60 2.47
CA ALA A 230 -12.68 -2.54 1.47
C ALA A 230 -12.10 -2.71 0.07
N MET A 231 -12.95 -3.10 -0.86
CA MET A 231 -12.65 -3.15 -2.28
C MET A 231 -13.29 -1.92 -2.95
N ALA A 232 -12.49 -1.13 -3.66
CA ALA A 232 -12.94 0.00 -4.46
C ALA A 232 -12.91 -0.38 -5.94
N ILE A 233 -14.01 -0.15 -6.66
CA ILE A 233 -14.13 -0.39 -8.10
C ILE A 233 -14.40 0.96 -8.75
N PRO A 234 -13.47 1.51 -9.55
CA PRO A 234 -13.67 2.79 -10.20
C PRO A 234 -14.79 2.71 -11.25
N PRO A 235 -15.50 3.82 -11.53
CA PRO A 235 -16.67 3.84 -12.42
C PRO A 235 -16.42 3.21 -13.79
N GLU A 236 -15.21 3.40 -14.35
CA GLU A 236 -14.82 2.87 -15.67
C GLU A 236 -14.72 1.33 -15.70
N SER A 237 -14.67 0.70 -14.53
CA SER A 237 -14.53 -0.74 -14.39
C SER A 237 -15.81 -1.44 -13.91
N GLU A 238 -16.81 -0.70 -13.42
CA GLU A 238 -18.08 -1.26 -12.92
C GLU A 238 -18.83 -2.08 -13.99
N GLY A 239 -18.70 -1.71 -15.26
CA GLY A 239 -19.32 -2.39 -16.40
C GLY A 239 -18.56 -3.62 -16.93
N LYS A 240 -17.37 -3.94 -16.39
CA LYS A 240 -16.54 -5.05 -16.89
C LYS A 240 -17.00 -6.39 -16.31
N PRO A 241 -17.46 -7.36 -17.13
CA PRO A 241 -18.03 -8.62 -16.62
C PRO A 241 -17.08 -9.39 -15.71
N LEU A 242 -15.81 -9.55 -16.12
CA LEU A 242 -14.82 -10.31 -15.36
C LEU A 242 -14.48 -9.65 -14.00
N VAL A 243 -14.42 -8.29 -13.96
CA VAL A 243 -14.22 -7.52 -12.72
C VAL A 243 -15.38 -7.75 -11.77
N ARG A 244 -16.62 -7.68 -12.25
CA ARG A 244 -17.82 -7.94 -11.44
C ARG A 244 -17.84 -9.38 -10.90
N THR A 245 -17.48 -10.35 -11.73
CA THR A 245 -17.41 -11.75 -11.32
C THR A 245 -16.36 -11.94 -10.24
N PHE A 246 -15.17 -11.34 -10.40
CA PHE A 246 -14.13 -11.41 -9.38
C PHE A 246 -14.52 -10.65 -8.10
N ALA A 247 -15.16 -9.50 -8.22
CA ALA A 247 -15.66 -8.74 -7.06
C ALA A 247 -16.68 -9.54 -6.23
N ALA A 248 -17.61 -10.23 -6.90
CA ALA A 248 -18.57 -11.12 -6.23
C ALA A 248 -17.85 -12.29 -5.54
N PHE A 249 -16.85 -12.87 -6.20
CA PHE A 249 -16.01 -13.92 -5.63
C PHE A 249 -15.25 -13.43 -4.38
N VAL A 250 -14.63 -12.24 -4.41
CA VAL A 250 -13.92 -11.66 -3.26
C VAL A 250 -14.84 -11.50 -2.05
N ARG A 251 -16.08 -11.03 -2.26
CA ARG A 251 -17.08 -10.93 -1.17
C ARG A 251 -17.38 -12.28 -0.53
N ALA A 252 -17.63 -13.30 -1.35
CA ALA A 252 -17.93 -14.66 -0.87
C ALA A 252 -16.71 -15.28 -0.16
N TRP A 253 -15.51 -15.07 -0.73
CA TRP A 253 -14.26 -15.58 -0.17
C TRP A 253 -13.97 -14.96 1.21
N ALA A 254 -14.17 -13.67 1.38
CA ALA A 254 -13.93 -12.98 2.66
C ALA A 254 -14.90 -13.47 3.76
N GLN A 255 -16.16 -13.79 3.41
CA GLN A 255 -17.11 -14.37 4.37
C GLN A 255 -16.72 -15.79 4.84
N ALA A 256 -16.01 -16.54 3.99
CA ALA A 256 -15.54 -17.89 4.28
C ALA A 256 -14.17 -17.93 4.97
N ASN A 257 -13.42 -16.82 4.96
CA ASN A 257 -12.06 -16.70 5.50
C ASN A 257 -11.90 -15.42 6.35
N PRO A 258 -12.65 -15.29 7.47
CA PRO A 258 -12.69 -14.12 8.33
C PRO A 258 -11.34 -13.83 9.02
#